data_5cc256c1dcef96ee78c903989acb4159
#
_entry.id   5cc256c1dcef96ee78c903989acb4159
#
_cell.length_a   1.000
_cell.length_b   1.000
_cell.length_c   1.000
_cell.angle_alpha   90.00
_cell.angle_beta   90.00
_cell.angle_gamma   90.00
#
_symmetry.space_group_name_H-M   'P 1'
#
loop_
_entity.id
_entity.type
_entity.pdbx_description
1 polymer ?
#
loop_
_entity_poly.entity_id
_entity_poly.type
_entity_poly.pdbx_seq_one_letter_code
_entity_poly.pdbx_strand_id
1 'polypeptide(L)'
;MKPLNLGLRFVLELCMLVALGIWGFSENIVLGFAAPVAAAVVWGLWIAPKATRRLDDPIRLALELLLFGSAGAALAVAGHALAAAVFLAAVALNEVLMLAWQQREVA
;
A
#
# COMPACT_ATOMS: atom_id res chain seq x y z
N MET A 1 -1.12 20.76 6.72
CA MET A 1 -0.39 19.69 6.01
C MET A 1 -0.85 18.29 6.38
N LYS A 2 -1.37 18.10 7.60
CA LYS A 2 -1.87 16.78 8.01
C LYS A 2 -2.97 16.22 7.10
N PRO A 3 -3.99 17.00 6.67
CA PRO A 3 -4.99 16.48 5.73
C PRO A 3 -4.40 16.05 4.39
N LEU A 4 -3.38 16.78 3.90
CA LEU A 4 -2.71 16.42 2.66
C LEU A 4 -1.95 15.11 2.81
N ASN A 5 -1.36 14.85 3.98
CA ASN A 5 -0.67 13.58 4.23
C ASN A 5 -1.65 12.40 4.25
N LEU A 6 -2.82 12.56 4.83
CA LEU A 6 -3.87 11.53 4.80
C LEU A 6 -4.37 11.29 3.38
N GLY A 7 -4.50 12.36 2.58
CA GLY A 7 -4.84 12.25 1.16
C GLY A 7 -3.77 11.52 0.37
N LEU A 8 -2.50 11.81 0.63
CA LEU A 8 -1.39 11.09 0.03
C LEU A 8 -1.44 9.60 0.39
N ARG A 9 -1.73 9.29 1.65
CA ARG A 9 -1.88 7.90 2.10
C ARG A 9 -2.94 7.17 1.29
N PHE A 10 -4.10 7.78 1.08
CA PHE A 10 -5.17 7.19 0.28
C PHE A 10 -4.73 6.97 -1.16
N VAL A 11 -4.04 7.94 -1.76
CA VAL A 11 -3.51 7.80 -3.12
C VAL A 11 -2.51 6.66 -3.20
N LEU A 12 -1.63 6.51 -2.20
CA LEU A 12 -0.67 5.41 -2.15
C LEU A 12 -1.36 4.05 -2.02
N GLU A 13 -2.44 3.97 -1.27
CA GLU A 13 -3.24 2.74 -1.19
C GLU A 13 -3.80 2.36 -2.55
N LEU A 14 -4.34 3.32 -3.30
CA LEU A 14 -4.83 3.07 -4.65
C LEU A 14 -3.69 2.68 -5.60
N CYS A 15 -2.54 3.35 -5.50
CA CYS A 15 -1.36 3.02 -6.30
C CYS A 15 -0.87 1.60 -6.02
N MET A 16 -0.93 1.15 -4.77
CA MET A 16 -0.59 -0.22 -4.40
C MET A 16 -1.44 -1.22 -5.18
N LEU A 17 -2.75 -0.99 -5.23
CA LEU A 17 -3.66 -1.88 -5.95
C LEU A 17 -3.37 -1.87 -7.44
N VAL A 18 -3.13 -0.69 -8.02
CA VAL A 18 -2.78 -0.57 -9.44
C VAL A 18 -1.46 -1.26 -9.74
N ALA A 19 -0.45 -1.08 -8.89
CA ALA A 19 0.86 -1.73 -9.07
C ALA A 19 0.74 -3.24 -9.07
N LEU A 20 -0.02 -3.81 -8.15
CA LEU A 20 -0.26 -5.25 -8.08
C LEU A 20 -1.04 -5.73 -9.30
N GLY A 21 -1.99 -4.94 -9.79
CA GLY A 21 -2.73 -5.24 -11.02
C GLY A 21 -1.81 -5.26 -12.24
N ILE A 22 -0.95 -4.27 -12.38
CA ILE A 22 0.01 -4.18 -13.48
C ILE A 22 0.91 -5.43 -13.51
N TRP A 23 1.48 -5.78 -12.36
CA TRP A 23 2.28 -6.99 -12.26
C TRP A 23 1.47 -8.24 -12.56
N GLY A 24 0.28 -8.36 -11.97
CA GLY A 24 -0.58 -9.52 -12.15
C GLY A 24 -0.94 -9.75 -13.62
N PHE A 25 -1.34 -8.68 -14.33
CA PHE A 25 -1.67 -8.78 -15.75
C PHE A 25 -0.45 -9.08 -16.62
N SER A 26 0.76 -8.73 -16.18
CA SER A 26 1.98 -9.12 -16.91
C SER A 26 2.23 -10.63 -16.82
N GLU A 27 1.71 -11.29 -15.81
CA GLU A 27 1.83 -12.75 -15.65
C GLU A 27 0.67 -13.49 -16.30
N ASN A 28 -0.56 -13.16 -15.92
CA ASN A 28 -1.77 -13.71 -16.53
C ASN A 28 -2.99 -12.92 -16.05
N ILE A 29 -4.15 -13.16 -16.70
CA ILE A 29 -5.37 -12.41 -16.39
C ILE A 29 -5.92 -12.73 -14.99
N VAL A 30 -5.72 -13.95 -14.50
CA VAL A 30 -6.20 -14.34 -13.17
C VAL A 30 -5.47 -13.56 -12.10
N LEU A 31 -4.13 -13.47 -12.18
CA LEU A 31 -3.33 -12.70 -11.24
C LEU A 31 -3.60 -11.20 -11.36
N GLY A 32 -3.92 -10.72 -12.57
CA GLY A 32 -4.26 -9.32 -12.80
C GLY A 32 -5.45 -8.85 -11.97
N PHE A 33 -6.42 -9.73 -11.72
CA PHE A 33 -7.54 -9.45 -10.84
C PHE A 33 -7.31 -9.92 -9.41
N ALA A 34 -6.71 -11.11 -9.24
CA ALA A 34 -6.55 -11.74 -7.92
C ALA A 34 -5.60 -10.96 -7.01
N ALA A 35 -4.48 -10.45 -7.54
CA ALA A 35 -3.49 -9.77 -6.71
C ALA A 35 -4.04 -8.49 -6.06
N PRO A 36 -4.64 -7.53 -6.79
CA PRO A 36 -5.22 -6.36 -6.14
C PRO A 36 -6.41 -6.68 -5.25
N VAL A 37 -7.24 -7.66 -5.64
CA VAL A 37 -8.39 -8.07 -4.81
C VAL A 37 -7.91 -8.65 -3.49
N ALA A 38 -6.90 -9.51 -3.50
CA ALA A 38 -6.33 -10.09 -2.28
C ALA A 38 -5.76 -8.98 -1.37
N ALA A 39 -5.03 -8.03 -1.95
CA ALA A 39 -4.49 -6.91 -1.19
C ALA A 39 -5.60 -6.05 -0.59
N ALA A 40 -6.67 -5.78 -1.34
CA ALA A 40 -7.81 -5.00 -0.86
C ALA A 40 -8.52 -5.70 0.29
N VAL A 41 -8.66 -7.03 0.23
CA VAL A 41 -9.28 -7.82 1.30
C VAL A 41 -8.42 -7.74 2.56
N VAL A 42 -7.12 -7.94 2.45
CA VAL A 42 -6.20 -7.84 3.59
C VAL A 42 -6.27 -6.45 4.20
N TRP A 43 -6.22 -5.42 3.37
CA TRP A 43 -6.29 -4.04 3.83
C TRP A 43 -7.59 -3.76 4.57
N GLY A 44 -8.72 -4.16 3.98
CA GLY A 44 -10.04 -3.90 4.56
C GLY A 44 -10.32 -4.67 5.85
N LEU A 45 -9.71 -5.87 6.02
CA LEU A 45 -9.92 -6.67 7.22
C LEU A 45 -9.01 -6.28 8.38
N TRP A 46 -7.74 -5.90 8.10
CA TRP A 46 -6.73 -5.79 9.15
C TRP A 46 -6.04 -4.44 9.25
N ILE A 47 -6.12 -3.59 8.26
CA ILE A 47 -5.30 -2.37 8.20
C ILE A 47 -6.13 -1.09 8.20
N ALA A 48 -7.20 -1.03 7.40
CA ALA A 48 -8.00 0.18 7.23
C ALA A 48 -8.55 0.69 8.59
N PRO A 49 -8.74 2.01 8.75
CA PRO A 49 -9.24 2.57 10.01
C PRO A 49 -10.56 1.96 10.48
N LYS A 50 -11.42 1.54 9.54
CA LYS A 50 -12.70 0.92 9.85
C LYS A 50 -12.70 -0.59 9.65
N ALA A 51 -11.52 -1.21 9.63
CA ALA A 51 -11.39 -2.65 9.45
C ALA A 51 -12.04 -3.41 10.61
N THR A 52 -12.73 -4.50 10.27
CA THR A 52 -13.43 -5.34 11.26
C THR A 52 -12.47 -5.95 12.29
N ARG A 53 -11.27 -6.32 11.84
CA ARG A 53 -10.24 -6.97 12.67
C ARG A 53 -8.94 -6.22 12.59
N ARG A 54 -9.00 -4.89 12.74
CA ARG A 54 -7.82 -4.04 12.62
C ARG A 54 -6.74 -4.48 13.60
N LEU A 55 -5.52 -4.68 13.07
CA LEU A 55 -4.37 -5.06 13.87
C LEU A 55 -3.80 -3.86 14.62
N ASP A 56 -3.15 -4.12 15.76
CA ASP A 56 -2.44 -3.10 16.51
C ASP A 56 -1.04 -2.89 15.94
N ASP A 57 -0.49 -1.68 16.13
CA ASP A 57 0.92 -1.44 15.87
C ASP A 57 1.76 -2.18 16.94
N PRO A 58 2.95 -2.69 16.61
CA PRO A 58 3.67 -2.57 15.33
C PRO A 58 3.30 -3.64 14.29
N ILE A 59 2.43 -4.59 14.61
CA ILE A 59 2.06 -5.68 13.70
C ILE A 59 1.38 -5.10 12.45
N ARG A 60 0.46 -4.15 12.63
CA ARG A 60 -0.20 -3.47 11.52
C ARG A 60 0.81 -2.76 10.62
N LEU A 61 1.78 -2.05 11.22
CA LEU A 61 2.83 -1.38 10.45
C LEU A 61 3.63 -2.38 9.61
N ALA A 62 3.99 -3.52 10.20
CA ALA A 62 4.73 -4.56 9.48
C ALA A 62 3.93 -5.07 8.28
N LEU A 63 2.63 -5.31 8.44
CA LEU A 63 1.76 -5.76 7.36
C LEU A 63 1.60 -4.69 6.27
N GLU A 64 1.43 -3.43 6.65
CA GLU A 64 1.37 -2.31 5.70
C GLU A 64 2.63 -2.23 4.85
N LEU A 65 3.81 -2.29 5.50
CA LEU A 65 5.08 -2.23 4.80
C LEU A 65 5.28 -3.45 3.89
N LEU A 66 4.82 -4.62 4.32
CA LEU A 66 4.87 -5.82 3.50
C LEU A 66 4.03 -5.64 2.22
N LEU A 67 2.82 -5.10 2.34
CA LEU A 67 1.96 -4.87 1.18
C LEU A 67 2.51 -3.80 0.26
N PHE A 68 2.93 -2.65 0.80
CA PHE A 68 3.52 -1.58 -0.01
C PHE A 68 4.84 -2.02 -0.64
N GLY A 69 5.68 -2.75 0.11
CA GLY A 69 6.93 -3.28 -0.40
C GLY A 69 6.71 -4.29 -1.52
N SER A 70 5.72 -5.17 -1.35
CA SER A 70 5.35 -6.15 -2.39
C SER A 70 4.86 -5.45 -3.65
N ALA A 71 4.05 -4.39 -3.51
CA ALA A 71 3.57 -3.62 -4.65
C ALA A 71 4.71 -2.94 -5.39
N GLY A 72 5.66 -2.35 -4.66
CA GLY A 72 6.85 -1.74 -5.26
C GLY A 72 7.70 -2.77 -6.00
N ALA A 73 7.94 -3.92 -5.36
CA ALA A 73 8.70 -5.01 -5.98
C ALA A 73 7.99 -5.53 -7.25
N ALA A 74 6.68 -5.71 -7.16
CA ALA A 74 5.87 -6.16 -8.30
C ALA A 74 5.97 -5.18 -9.47
N LEU A 75 5.94 -3.89 -9.19
CA LEU A 75 6.04 -2.86 -10.20
C LEU A 75 7.43 -2.87 -10.87
N ALA A 76 8.49 -3.06 -10.09
CA ALA A 76 9.84 -3.18 -10.59
C ALA A 76 10.01 -4.41 -11.48
N VAL A 77 9.48 -5.55 -11.05
CA VAL A 77 9.52 -6.82 -11.82
C VAL A 77 8.75 -6.68 -13.14
N ALA A 78 7.67 -5.90 -13.14
CA ALA A 78 6.88 -5.64 -14.35
C ALA A 78 7.57 -4.69 -15.34
N GLY A 79 8.77 -4.20 -15.01
CA GLY A 79 9.55 -3.35 -15.90
C GLY A 79 9.44 -1.86 -15.63
N HIS A 80 8.84 -1.46 -14.50
CA HIS A 80 8.60 -0.06 -14.14
C HIS A 80 9.47 0.36 -12.93
N ALA A 81 10.80 0.16 -13.05
CA ALA A 81 11.71 0.37 -11.93
C ALA A 81 11.69 1.81 -11.39
N LEU A 82 11.60 2.82 -12.28
CA LEU A 82 11.55 4.21 -11.83
C LEU A 82 10.24 4.49 -11.07
N ALA A 83 9.12 4.03 -11.60
CA ALA A 83 7.84 4.17 -10.92
C ALA A 83 7.84 3.46 -9.57
N ALA A 84 8.46 2.28 -9.48
CA ALA A 84 8.62 1.55 -8.24
C ALA A 84 9.43 2.35 -7.23
N ALA A 85 10.54 2.94 -7.65
CA ALA A 85 11.38 3.76 -6.77
C ALA A 85 10.63 4.99 -6.25
N VAL A 86 9.89 5.69 -7.11
CA VAL A 86 9.08 6.85 -6.73
C VAL A 86 7.98 6.43 -5.76
N PHE A 87 7.29 5.33 -6.04
CA PHE A 87 6.23 4.81 -5.16
C PHE A 87 6.77 4.49 -3.77
N LEU A 88 7.88 3.74 -3.69
CA LEU A 88 8.46 3.34 -2.41
C LEU A 88 9.01 4.55 -1.64
N ALA A 89 9.60 5.53 -2.33
CA ALA A 89 10.05 6.76 -1.69
C ALA A 89 8.86 7.54 -1.12
N ALA A 90 7.75 7.62 -1.85
CA ALA A 90 6.53 8.27 -1.38
C ALA A 90 5.92 7.54 -0.18
N VAL A 91 5.94 6.22 -0.18
CA VAL A 91 5.48 5.41 0.97
C VAL A 91 6.33 5.70 2.19
N ALA A 92 7.66 5.72 2.04
CA ALA A 92 8.56 5.99 3.14
C ALA A 92 8.33 7.38 3.73
N LEU A 93 8.20 8.40 2.87
CA LEU A 93 7.91 9.76 3.31
C LEU A 93 6.58 9.84 4.05
N ASN A 94 5.54 9.22 3.47
CA ASN A 94 4.21 9.20 4.08
C ASN A 94 4.24 8.55 5.47
N GLU A 95 4.92 7.40 5.62
CA GLU A 95 5.02 6.72 6.90
C GLU A 95 5.76 7.56 7.94
N VAL A 96 6.85 8.21 7.55
CA VAL A 96 7.59 9.09 8.45
C VAL A 96 6.70 10.23 8.94
N LEU A 97 5.92 10.85 8.04
CA LEU A 97 4.99 11.93 8.42
C LEU A 97 3.84 11.41 9.26
N MET A 98 3.33 10.21 8.98
CA MET A 98 2.29 9.57 9.78
C MET A 98 2.76 9.36 11.22
N LEU A 99 3.99 8.89 11.40
CA LEU A 99 4.58 8.69 12.72
C LEU A 99 4.85 10.02 13.41
N ALA A 100 5.42 11.00 12.68
CA ALA A 100 5.75 12.32 13.24
C ALA A 100 4.52 13.09 13.68
N TRP A 101 3.42 12.98 12.94
CA TRP A 101 2.17 13.69 13.21
C TRP A 101 1.13 12.82 13.94
N GLN A 102 1.50 11.61 14.36
CA GLN A 102 0.64 10.70 15.09
C GLN A 102 -0.68 10.42 14.38
N GLN A 103 -0.61 10.19 13.07
CA GLN A 103 -1.80 9.95 12.23
C GLN A 103 -2.11 8.46 12.02
N ARG A 104 -1.33 7.57 12.62
CA ARG A 104 -1.46 6.13 12.38
C ARG A 104 -2.84 5.56 12.75
N GLU A 105 -3.48 6.13 13.77
CA GLU A 105 -4.78 5.63 14.22
C GLU A 105 -5.93 6.00 13.29
N VAL A 106 -5.78 7.08 12.53
CA VAL A 106 -6.84 7.58 11.64
C VAL A 106 -6.61 7.22 10.17
N ALA A 107 -5.49 6.62 9.86
CA ALA A 107 -5.16 6.16 8.51
C ALA A 107 -5.13 4.65 8.48
#